data_3a07ef7bd454660652eda62b5bf60b5d
#
_entry.id   3a07ef7bd454660652eda62b5bf60b5d
#
_cell.length_a   1.000
_cell.length_b   1.000
_cell.length_c   1.000
_cell.angle_alpha   90.00
_cell.angle_beta   90.00
_cell.angle_gamma   90.00
#
_symmetry.space_group_name_H-M   'P 1'
#
loop_
_entity.id
_entity.type
_entity.pdbx_description
1 polymer ?
#
loop_
_entity_poly.entity_id
_entity_poly.type
_entity_poly.pdbx_seq_one_letter_code
_entity_poly.pdbx_strand_id
1 'polypeptide(L)' 'MDGHYDRVADIAWLRLDGWDKDRVRVERTASGLIERDRATGRIVGLEYWQASRKLPTELLDALPAPPRQAIAIERQLA' A
#
# COMPACT_ATOMS: atom_id res chain seq x y z
N MET A 1 0.39 9.07 -8.98
CA MET A 1 0.57 7.97 -8.02
C MET A 1 1.24 8.50 -6.77
N ASP A 2 0.79 8.05 -5.63
CA ASP A 2 1.34 8.39 -4.32
C ASP A 2 1.72 7.10 -3.60
N GLY A 3 2.66 7.15 -2.67
CA GLY A 3 3.06 5.95 -1.96
C GLY A 3 4.15 6.17 -0.93
N HIS A 4 4.42 5.13 -0.16
CA HIS A 4 5.51 5.14 0.81
C HIS A 4 6.02 3.71 1.06
N TYR A 5 7.18 3.61 1.66
CA TYR A 5 7.80 2.34 2.03
C TYR A 5 8.27 2.39 3.48
N ASP A 6 7.76 1.49 4.30
CA ASP A 6 8.21 1.27 5.68
C ASP A 6 9.32 0.22 5.67
N ARG A 7 10.56 0.66 5.82
CA ARG A 7 11.74 -0.21 5.75
C ARG A 7 11.84 -1.15 6.94
N VAL A 8 11.30 -0.76 8.08
CA VAL A 8 11.33 -1.59 9.29
C VAL A 8 10.38 -2.76 9.16
N ALA A 9 9.15 -2.50 8.74
CA ALA A 9 8.13 -3.52 8.54
C ALA A 9 8.26 -4.25 7.19
N ASP A 10 9.03 -3.69 6.24
CA ASP A 10 9.14 -4.15 4.86
C ASP A 10 7.79 -4.16 4.15
N ILE A 11 7.05 -3.07 4.30
CA ILE A 11 5.74 -2.88 3.67
C ILE A 11 5.77 -1.66 2.76
N ALA A 12 5.41 -1.85 1.50
CA ALA A 12 5.24 -0.77 0.53
C ALA A 12 3.75 -0.55 0.28
N TRP A 13 3.36 0.71 0.17
CA TRP A 13 1.98 1.11 -0.05
C TRP A 13 1.90 2.10 -1.20
N LEU A 14 1.04 1.79 -2.16
CA LEU A 14 0.87 2.58 -3.38
C LEU A 14 -0.58 2.99 -3.52
N ARG A 15 -0.81 4.26 -3.79
CA ARG A 15 -2.14 4.79 -4.12
C ARG A 15 -2.14 5.29 -5.55
N LEU A 16 -3.14 4.87 -6.29
CA LEU A 16 -3.36 5.26 -7.66
C LEU A 16 -4.39 6.41 -7.72
N ASP A 17 -4.54 7.01 -8.87
CA ASP A 17 -5.53 8.05 -9.06
C ASP A 17 -6.94 7.50 -8.80
N GLY A 18 -7.76 8.30 -8.15
CA GLY A 18 -9.12 7.90 -7.78
C GLY A 18 -9.25 7.27 -6.41
N TRP A 19 -8.15 7.08 -5.69
CA TRP A 19 -8.23 6.59 -4.32
C TRP A 19 -8.98 7.59 -3.43
N ASP A 20 -9.98 7.09 -2.69
CA ASP A 20 -10.76 7.87 -1.73
C ASP A 20 -11.05 6.96 -0.54
N LYS A 21 -10.62 7.37 0.65
CA LYS A 21 -10.76 6.58 1.87
C LYS A 21 -12.20 6.18 2.19
N ASP A 22 -13.18 6.98 1.76
CA ASP A 22 -14.58 6.73 2.04
C ASP A 22 -15.24 5.81 1.01
N ARG A 23 -14.53 5.46 -0.06
CA ARG A 23 -15.05 4.68 -1.17
C ARG A 23 -14.26 3.40 -1.45
N VAL A 24 -13.20 3.14 -0.70
CA VAL A 24 -12.39 1.95 -0.95
C VAL A 24 -12.92 0.73 -0.22
N ARG A 25 -12.77 -0.40 -0.88
CA ARG A 25 -12.99 -1.73 -0.33
C ARG A 25 -11.65 -2.47 -0.36
N VAL A 26 -11.29 -3.16 0.73
CA VAL A 26 -10.01 -3.84 0.87
C VAL A 26 -10.18 -5.34 0.64
N GLU A 27 -9.31 -5.90 -0.19
CA GLU A 27 -9.19 -7.35 -0.39
C GLU A 27 -7.83 -7.81 0.13
N ARG A 28 -7.84 -8.85 0.96
CA ARG A 28 -6.60 -9.48 1.42
C ARG A 28 -6.13 -10.51 0.39
N THR A 29 -4.82 -10.50 0.10
CA THR A 29 -4.17 -11.48 -0.77
C THR A 29 -2.99 -12.12 -0.06
N ALA A 30 -2.37 -13.12 -0.68
CA ALA A 30 -1.14 -13.71 -0.15
C ALA A 30 0.03 -12.72 -0.11
N SER A 31 0.02 -11.72 -0.98
CA SER A 31 1.10 -10.73 -1.11
C SER A 31 0.87 -9.44 -0.35
N GLY A 32 -0.34 -9.20 0.14
CA GLY A 32 -0.70 -7.98 0.81
C GLY A 32 -2.17 -7.63 0.63
N LEU A 33 -2.45 -6.36 0.37
CA LEU A 33 -3.81 -5.86 0.22
C LEU A 33 -4.00 -5.22 -1.15
N ILE A 34 -5.20 -5.39 -1.70
CA ILE A 34 -5.67 -4.64 -2.87
C ILE A 34 -6.82 -3.75 -2.41
N GLU A 35 -6.76 -2.47 -2.74
CA GLU A 35 -7.82 -1.51 -2.47
C GLU A 35 -8.57 -1.21 -3.77
N ARG A 36 -9.88 -1.42 -3.77
CA ARG A 36 -10.74 -1.16 -4.92
C ARG A 36 -11.74 -0.07 -4.62
N ASP A 37 -12.07 0.74 -5.62
CA ASP A 37 -13.19 1.66 -5.53
C ASP A 37 -14.49 0.86 -5.48
N ARG A 38 -15.36 1.17 -4.51
CA ARG A 38 -16.61 0.44 -4.30
C ARG A 38 -17.60 0.58 -5.44
N ALA A 39 -17.57 1.73 -6.13
CA ALA A 39 -18.52 2.01 -7.20
C ALA A 39 -18.10 1.37 -8.52
N THR A 40 -16.79 1.37 -8.82
CA THR A 40 -16.29 0.94 -10.14
C THR A 40 -15.61 -0.43 -10.12
N GLY A 41 -15.15 -0.88 -8.95
CA GLY A 41 -14.34 -2.10 -8.80
C GLY A 41 -12.89 -1.93 -9.25
N ARG A 42 -12.48 -0.74 -9.68
CA ARG A 42 -11.10 -0.49 -10.14
C ARG A 42 -10.13 -0.56 -8.97
N ILE A 43 -8.93 -1.06 -9.25
CA ILE A 43 -7.84 -1.01 -8.28
C ILE A 43 -7.39 0.43 -8.13
N VAL A 44 -7.41 0.94 -6.90
CA VAL A 44 -6.98 2.31 -6.56
C VAL A 44 -5.86 2.34 -5.53
N GLY A 45 -5.51 1.20 -4.95
CA GLY A 45 -4.40 1.10 -4.02
C GLY A 45 -3.87 -0.31 -3.91
N LEU A 46 -2.61 -0.43 -3.51
CA LEU A 46 -1.94 -1.71 -3.30
C LEU A 46 -1.05 -1.59 -2.06
N GLU A 47 -1.04 -2.63 -1.23
CA GLU A 47 -0.09 -2.78 -0.15
C GLU A 47 0.64 -4.10 -0.32
N TYR A 48 1.98 -4.07 -0.29
CA TYR A 48 2.82 -5.26 -0.43
C TYR A 48 3.54 -5.54 0.88
N TRP A 49 3.31 -6.71 1.45
CA TRP A 49 4.08 -7.24 2.56
C TRP A 49 5.34 -7.91 2.03
N GLN A 50 6.44 -7.84 2.79
CA GLN A 50 7.74 -8.31 2.34
C GLN A 50 8.12 -7.69 0.99
N ALA A 51 7.95 -6.39 0.90
CA ALA A 51 8.07 -5.64 -0.35
C ALA A 51 9.46 -5.78 -0.99
N SER A 52 10.51 -5.89 -0.18
CA SER A 52 11.88 -6.06 -0.69
C SER A 52 12.06 -7.32 -1.54
N ARG A 53 11.20 -8.31 -1.36
CA ARG A 53 11.24 -9.56 -2.12
C ARG A 53 10.35 -9.52 -3.38
N LYS A 54 9.50 -8.52 -3.51
CA LYS A 54 8.45 -8.48 -4.54
C LYS A 54 8.58 -7.32 -5.49
N LEU A 55 9.18 -6.22 -5.05
CA LEU A 55 9.28 -4.98 -5.80
C LEU A 55 10.75 -4.64 -6.06
N PRO A 56 11.05 -3.98 -7.18
CA PRO A 56 12.41 -3.55 -7.47
C PRO A 56 12.96 -2.61 -6.40
N THR A 57 14.21 -2.79 -6.03
CA THR A 57 14.90 -1.92 -5.08
C THR A 57 14.84 -0.45 -5.49
N GLU A 58 14.96 -0.17 -6.78
CA GLU A 58 14.87 1.19 -7.32
C GLU A 58 13.55 1.87 -6.99
N LEU A 59 12.46 1.12 -7.07
CA LEU A 59 11.13 1.64 -6.71
C LEU A 59 11.05 1.93 -5.21
N LEU A 60 11.51 0.98 -4.39
CA LEU A 60 11.47 1.14 -2.93
C LEU A 60 12.32 2.32 -2.47
N ASP A 61 13.49 2.52 -3.09
CA ASP A 61 14.38 3.63 -2.75
C ASP A 61 13.79 4.99 -3.16
N ALA A 62 12.91 5.02 -4.15
CA ALA A 62 12.24 6.24 -4.59
C ALA A 62 11.04 6.61 -3.71
N LEU A 63 10.52 5.68 -2.91
CA LEU A 63 9.37 5.93 -2.06
C LEU A 63 9.77 6.59 -0.75
N PRO A 64 9.02 7.60 -0.28
CA PRO A 64 9.28 8.22 1.01
C PRO A 64 8.94 7.27 2.16
N ALA A 65 9.44 7.57 3.34
CA ALA A 65 9.00 6.91 4.56
C ALA A 65 7.55 7.25 4.85
N PRO A 66 6.77 6.33 5.44
CA PRO A 66 5.36 6.60 5.74
C PRO A 66 5.23 7.60 6.88
N PRO A 67 4.13 8.36 6.94
CA PRO A 67 3.79 9.16 8.12
C PRO A 67 3.52 8.24 9.31
N ARG A 68 3.69 8.74 10.54
CA ARG A 68 3.55 7.92 11.76
C ARG A 68 2.22 7.18 11.86
N GLN A 69 1.13 7.83 11.47
CA GLN A 69 -0.19 7.22 11.51
C GLN A 69 -0.30 6.03 10.56
N ALA A 70 0.27 6.15 9.37
CA ALA A 70 0.28 5.06 8.39
C ALA A 70 1.10 3.87 8.89
N ILE A 71 2.25 4.12 9.55
CA ILE A 71 3.06 3.04 10.13
C ILE A 71 2.26 2.23 11.13
N ALA A 72 1.55 2.88 12.04
CA ALA A 72 0.74 2.20 13.05
C ALA A 72 -0.36 1.34 12.42
N ILE A 73 -1.04 1.86 11.42
CA ILE A 73 -2.12 1.16 10.71
C ILE A 73 -1.58 -0.05 9.95
N GLU A 74 -0.49 0.12 9.21
CA GLU A 74 0.13 -0.94 8.42
C GLU A 74 0.58 -2.11 9.29
N ARG A 75 1.25 -1.83 10.40
CA ARG A 75 1.73 -2.86 11.32
C ARG A 75 0.59 -3.60 12.00
N GLN A 76 -0.53 -2.93 12.21
CA GLN A 76 -1.72 -3.53 12.78
C GLN A 76 -2.41 -4.46 11.78
N LEU A 77 -2.40 -4.12 10.49
CA LEU A 77 -3.03 -4.91 9.43
C LEU A 77 -2.15 -6.08 8.97
N ALA A 78 -0.85 -5.90 8.99
CA ALA A 78 0.09 -6.91 8.55
C ALA A 78 0.35 -7.94 9.64
#